data_4ef67d929ec4c74ec97fbf1b909f2e33
#
_entry.id   4ef67d929ec4c74ec97fbf1b909f2e33
#
_cell.length_a   1.000
_cell.length_b   1.000
_cell.length_c   1.000
_cell.angle_alpha   90.00
_cell.angle_beta   90.00
_cell.angle_gamma   90.00
#
_symmetry.space_group_name_H-M   'P 1'
#
loop_
_entity.id
_entity.type
_entity.pdbx_description
1 polymer ?
#
loop_
_entity_poly.entity_id
_entity_poly.type
_entity_poly.pdbx_seq_one_letter_code
_entity_poly.pdbx_strand_id
1 'polypeptide(L)'
;MFYSIPRKNTNDIAHRLVRAFGNLDNIFNATASELMAVDGVGKKTATLIMLTGKIIMLNNQNKKPKKTLFSLQKVKEIAIERFLNEQDEKFILILLDKKYKEITEIEFTDNNISKVTAEIPEIAKALAIHKPAYTIAVHNHPSGLITPSNADDITTKKIKLLCDVHGSVLIDHVIVYKKKVFSYYETGRLDTIRKEADLKVILKGQGDYL
;
A
#
# COMPACT_ATOMS: atom_id res chain seq x y z
N MET A 1 -12.90 -3.46 25.48
CA MET A 1 -13.24 -3.09 26.87
C MET A 1 -13.97 -4.18 27.66
N PHE A 2 -14.78 -5.04 27.06
CA PHE A 2 -15.55 -6.10 27.74
C PHE A 2 -14.70 -6.99 28.66
N TYR A 3 -13.48 -7.33 28.27
CA TYR A 3 -12.60 -8.19 29.06
C TYR A 3 -11.89 -7.51 30.24
N SER A 4 -11.87 -6.16 30.26
CA SER A 4 -11.23 -5.40 31.34
C SER A 4 -12.20 -4.94 32.42
N ILE A 5 -13.52 -4.96 32.13
CA ILE A 5 -14.59 -4.54 33.04
C ILE A 5 -15.73 -5.57 32.97
N PRO A 6 -15.58 -6.75 33.61
CA PRO A 6 -16.61 -7.77 33.56
C PRO A 6 -17.89 -7.30 34.27
N ARG A 7 -19.05 -7.56 33.63
CA ARG A 7 -20.41 -7.33 34.16
C ARG A 7 -20.83 -5.86 34.38
N LYS A 8 -20.18 -4.87 33.75
CA LYS A 8 -20.60 -3.47 33.78
C LYS A 8 -20.94 -2.94 32.39
N ASN A 9 -21.87 -1.99 32.33
CA ASN A 9 -22.12 -1.25 31.09
C ASN A 9 -20.91 -0.36 30.78
N THR A 10 -20.18 -0.69 29.73
CA THR A 10 -18.97 0.08 29.34
C THR A 10 -19.28 1.37 28.60
N ASN A 11 -20.52 1.58 28.14
CA ASN A 11 -20.93 2.80 27.46
C ASN A 11 -20.86 4.02 28.38
N ASP A 12 -21.31 3.89 29.65
CA ASP A 12 -21.27 5.00 30.61
C ASP A 12 -19.83 5.42 30.90
N ILE A 13 -18.91 4.47 30.98
CA ILE A 13 -17.47 4.75 31.19
C ILE A 13 -16.90 5.45 29.97
N ALA A 14 -17.24 4.99 28.75
CA ALA A 14 -16.79 5.63 27.52
C ALA A 14 -17.28 7.08 27.40
N HIS A 15 -18.55 7.34 27.73
CA HIS A 15 -19.11 8.70 27.76
C HIS A 15 -18.44 9.60 28.82
N ARG A 16 -18.13 9.08 30.00
CA ARG A 16 -17.39 9.83 31.03
C ARG A 16 -15.97 10.15 30.56
N LEU A 17 -15.27 9.22 29.94
CA LEU A 17 -13.94 9.46 29.36
C LEU A 17 -13.98 10.56 28.30
N VAL A 18 -14.92 10.49 27.36
CA VAL A 18 -15.06 11.52 26.31
C VAL A 18 -15.42 12.88 26.94
N ARG A 19 -16.28 12.90 27.95
CA ARG A 19 -16.64 14.16 28.67
C ARG A 19 -15.43 14.75 29.43
N ALA A 20 -14.60 13.91 30.04
CA ALA A 20 -13.44 14.34 30.81
C ALA A 20 -12.28 14.83 29.91
N PHE A 21 -12.04 14.17 28.79
CA PHE A 21 -10.87 14.43 27.93
C PHE A 21 -11.22 15.12 26.61
N GLY A 22 -12.48 15.24 26.24
CA GLY A 22 -12.97 15.92 25.05
C GLY A 22 -12.94 15.10 23.78
N ASN A 23 -11.85 14.36 23.52
CA ASN A 23 -11.67 13.53 22.32
C ASN A 23 -10.83 12.28 22.59
N LEU A 24 -10.79 11.37 21.62
CA LEU A 24 -10.04 10.11 21.72
C LEU A 24 -8.52 10.32 21.80
N ASP A 25 -7.98 11.30 21.12
CA ASP A 25 -6.54 11.58 21.13
C ASP A 25 -6.07 11.96 22.54
N ASN A 26 -6.82 12.80 23.23
CA ASN A 26 -6.52 13.17 24.61
C ASN A 26 -6.65 11.98 25.56
N ILE A 27 -7.64 11.09 25.36
CA ILE A 27 -7.80 9.87 26.15
C ILE A 27 -6.59 8.94 25.96
N PHE A 28 -6.10 8.77 24.74
CA PHE A 28 -4.97 7.89 24.44
C PHE A 28 -3.62 8.47 24.86
N ASN A 29 -3.52 9.78 25.03
CA ASN A 29 -2.33 10.48 25.51
C ASN A 29 -2.32 10.70 27.03
N ALA A 30 -3.43 10.43 27.73
CA ALA A 30 -3.55 10.62 29.16
C ALA A 30 -2.70 9.61 29.95
N THR A 31 -2.21 10.05 31.11
CA THR A 31 -1.49 9.20 32.06
C THR A 31 -2.42 8.20 32.76
N ALA A 32 -1.85 7.15 33.34
CA ALA A 32 -2.63 6.17 34.11
C ALA A 32 -3.41 6.83 35.27
N SER A 33 -2.82 7.80 35.95
CA SER A 33 -3.44 8.52 37.07
C SER A 33 -4.62 9.35 36.62
N GLU A 34 -4.50 10.06 35.48
CA GLU A 34 -5.61 10.85 34.92
C GLU A 34 -6.76 9.95 34.45
N LEU A 35 -6.46 8.84 33.80
CA LEU A 35 -7.49 7.89 33.39
C LEU A 35 -8.21 7.27 34.60
N MET A 36 -7.49 6.91 35.64
CA MET A 36 -8.06 6.33 36.86
C MET A 36 -8.87 7.35 37.69
N ALA A 37 -8.69 8.66 37.49
CA ALA A 37 -9.52 9.68 38.08
C ALA A 37 -10.97 9.66 37.56
N VAL A 38 -11.22 9.00 36.40
CA VAL A 38 -12.57 8.82 35.86
C VAL A 38 -13.24 7.64 36.56
N ASP A 39 -14.38 7.89 37.19
CA ASP A 39 -15.14 6.85 37.90
C ASP A 39 -15.46 5.64 36.99
N GLY A 40 -15.14 4.43 37.47
CA GLY A 40 -15.29 3.18 36.75
C GLY A 40 -14.05 2.77 35.96
N VAL A 41 -12.99 3.58 35.87
CA VAL A 41 -11.71 3.24 35.24
C VAL A 41 -10.72 2.72 36.27
N GLY A 42 -10.53 1.41 36.31
CA GLY A 42 -9.51 0.78 37.16
C GLY A 42 -8.15 0.67 36.46
N LYS A 43 -7.13 0.27 37.22
CA LYS A 43 -5.74 0.12 36.73
C LYS A 43 -5.63 -0.69 35.43
N LYS A 44 -6.33 -1.84 35.33
CA LYS A 44 -6.31 -2.68 34.14
C LYS A 44 -6.88 -1.96 32.89
N THR A 45 -7.97 -1.21 33.07
CA THR A 45 -8.61 -0.43 31.99
C THR A 45 -7.71 0.72 31.55
N ALA A 46 -7.13 1.47 32.51
CA ALA A 46 -6.18 2.53 32.20
C ALA A 46 -4.97 2.00 31.42
N THR A 47 -4.37 0.89 31.88
CA THR A 47 -3.26 0.25 31.15
C THR A 47 -3.63 -0.18 29.73
N LEU A 48 -4.82 -0.75 29.54
CA LEU A 48 -5.30 -1.13 28.21
C LEU A 48 -5.48 0.08 27.29
N ILE A 49 -6.08 1.18 27.80
CA ILE A 49 -6.24 2.42 27.03
C ILE A 49 -4.88 2.99 26.62
N MET A 50 -3.94 3.08 27.55
CA MET A 50 -2.58 3.56 27.26
C MET A 50 -1.84 2.69 26.24
N LEU A 51 -1.93 1.35 26.37
CA LEU A 51 -1.31 0.42 25.44
C LEU A 51 -1.91 0.58 24.05
N THR A 52 -3.24 0.68 23.95
CA THR A 52 -3.95 0.93 22.69
C THR A 52 -3.50 2.26 22.06
N GLY A 53 -3.38 3.31 22.85
CA GLY A 53 -2.86 4.61 22.41
C GLY A 53 -1.44 4.50 21.84
N LYS A 54 -0.54 3.80 22.55
CA LYS A 54 0.84 3.56 22.06
C LYS A 54 0.87 2.78 20.75
N ILE A 55 0.05 1.74 20.60
CA ILE A 55 -0.05 0.96 19.36
C ILE A 55 -0.54 1.85 18.21
N ILE A 56 -1.56 2.68 18.44
CA ILE A 56 -2.08 3.63 17.45
C ILE A 56 -0.99 4.64 17.06
N MET A 57 -0.26 5.19 18.03
CA MET A 57 0.85 6.13 17.78
C MET A 57 1.97 5.49 16.97
N LEU A 58 2.43 4.29 17.33
CA LEU A 58 3.45 3.57 16.58
C LEU A 58 3.00 3.29 15.14
N ASN A 59 1.75 2.88 14.97
CA ASN A 59 1.18 2.65 13.64
C ASN A 59 1.06 3.95 12.83
N ASN A 60 0.78 5.07 13.48
CA ASN A 60 0.71 6.39 12.81
C ASN A 60 2.10 6.97 12.51
N GLN A 61 3.11 6.72 13.36
CA GLN A 61 4.51 7.12 13.08
C GLN A 61 5.07 6.37 11.86
N ASN A 62 4.65 5.12 11.63
CA ASN A 62 5.02 4.35 10.46
C ASN A 62 4.19 4.71 9.22
N LYS A 63 3.12 5.48 9.35
CA LYS A 63 2.38 6.02 8.21
C LYS A 63 3.08 7.26 7.69
N LYS A 64 3.94 7.08 6.69
CA LYS A 64 4.39 8.19 5.84
C LYS A 64 3.16 8.99 5.39
N PRO A 65 3.22 10.33 5.31
CA PRO A 65 2.09 11.11 4.81
C PRO A 65 1.69 10.59 3.43
N LYS A 66 0.41 10.22 3.28
CA LYS A 66 -0.10 9.71 2.00
C LYS A 66 0.09 10.79 0.95
N LYS A 67 1.03 10.55 0.03
CA LYS A 67 1.35 11.48 -1.06
C LYS A 67 0.25 11.40 -2.11
N THR A 68 -0.13 12.55 -2.67
CA THR A 68 -1.03 12.59 -3.82
C THR A 68 -0.18 12.64 -5.09
N LEU A 69 -0.36 11.68 -5.99
CA LEU A 69 0.41 11.52 -7.21
C LEU A 69 -0.36 12.15 -8.39
N PHE A 70 -0.11 13.42 -8.68
CA PHE A 70 -0.80 14.14 -9.77
C PHE A 70 -0.06 14.08 -11.12
N SER A 71 1.22 13.68 -11.11
CA SER A 71 2.03 13.69 -12.32
C SER A 71 3.06 12.57 -12.32
N LEU A 72 3.50 12.18 -13.52
CA LEU A 72 4.60 11.23 -13.71
C LEU A 72 5.90 11.71 -13.07
N GLN A 73 6.15 13.01 -13.09
CA GLN A 73 7.32 13.59 -12.42
C GLN A 73 7.30 13.27 -10.92
N LYS A 74 6.13 13.35 -10.28
CA LYS A 74 5.98 12.99 -8.87
C LYS A 74 6.19 11.50 -8.61
N VAL A 75 5.72 10.64 -9.52
CA VAL A 75 5.98 9.19 -9.47
C VAL A 75 7.48 8.92 -9.50
N LYS A 76 8.22 9.56 -10.42
CA LYS A 76 9.68 9.43 -10.53
C LYS A 76 10.41 9.89 -9.27
N GLU A 77 10.03 11.03 -8.71
CA GLU A 77 10.62 11.56 -7.46
C GLU A 77 10.43 10.56 -6.31
N ILE A 78 9.23 10.01 -6.17
CA ILE A 78 8.93 9.01 -5.15
C ILE A 78 9.73 7.73 -5.40
N ALA A 79 9.80 7.26 -6.63
CA ALA A 79 10.58 6.09 -6.99
C ALA A 79 12.07 6.28 -6.65
N ILE A 80 12.66 7.43 -7.00
CA ILE A 80 14.04 7.76 -6.64
C ILE A 80 14.22 7.79 -5.11
N GLU A 81 13.33 8.45 -4.38
CA GLU A 81 13.40 8.56 -2.92
C GLU A 81 13.35 7.17 -2.24
N ARG A 82 12.53 6.25 -2.78
CA ARG A 82 12.38 4.90 -2.22
C ARG A 82 13.63 4.03 -2.38
N PHE A 83 14.30 4.16 -3.51
CA PHE A 83 15.38 3.26 -3.90
C PHE A 83 16.77 3.89 -3.89
N LEU A 84 16.92 5.14 -3.40
CA LEU A 84 18.17 5.90 -3.46
C LEU A 84 19.37 5.15 -2.84
N ASN A 85 19.13 4.46 -1.73
CA ASN A 85 20.15 3.75 -0.95
C ASN A 85 19.96 2.22 -1.00
N GLU A 86 19.05 1.72 -1.86
CA GLU A 86 18.75 0.31 -1.92
C GLU A 86 19.82 -0.42 -2.73
N GLN A 87 20.40 -1.49 -2.14
CA GLN A 87 21.44 -2.32 -2.75
C GLN A 87 20.89 -3.61 -3.34
N ASP A 88 19.77 -4.08 -2.80
CA ASP A 88 19.08 -5.27 -3.26
C ASP A 88 18.00 -4.90 -4.28
N GLU A 89 17.72 -5.82 -5.19
CA GLU A 89 16.62 -5.65 -6.13
C GLU A 89 15.29 -5.84 -5.41
N LYS A 90 14.44 -4.83 -5.45
CA LYS A 90 13.14 -4.81 -4.82
C LYS A 90 12.07 -4.35 -5.78
N PHE A 91 10.87 -4.85 -5.57
CA PHE A 91 9.70 -4.49 -6.34
C PHE A 91 8.61 -3.95 -5.40
N ILE A 92 7.99 -2.85 -5.78
CA ILE A 92 6.88 -2.27 -5.04
C ILE A 92 5.68 -2.00 -5.96
N LEU A 93 4.47 -2.16 -5.42
CA LEU A 93 3.23 -1.66 -6.01
C LEU A 93 2.70 -0.50 -5.17
N ILE A 94 2.43 0.62 -5.82
CA ILE A 94 1.76 1.77 -5.22
C ILE A 94 0.31 1.75 -5.70
N LEU A 95 -0.62 1.62 -4.77
CA LEU A 95 -2.05 1.55 -5.03
C LEU A 95 -2.70 2.89 -4.72
N LEU A 96 -3.47 3.44 -5.69
CA LEU A 96 -4.04 4.78 -5.62
C LEU A 96 -5.56 4.78 -5.73
N ASP A 97 -6.20 5.72 -5.06
CA ASP A 97 -7.62 6.00 -5.21
C ASP A 97 -7.93 6.82 -6.48
N LYS A 98 -9.22 7.09 -6.71
CA LYS A 98 -9.70 7.90 -7.86
C LYS A 98 -9.18 9.34 -7.87
N LYS A 99 -8.63 9.83 -6.75
CA LYS A 99 -8.03 11.17 -6.62
C LYS A 99 -6.51 11.11 -6.67
N TYR A 100 -5.93 10.00 -7.13
CA TYR A 100 -4.49 9.74 -7.16
C TYR A 100 -3.82 9.83 -5.78
N LYS A 101 -4.60 9.64 -4.71
CA LYS A 101 -4.06 9.56 -3.36
C LYS A 101 -3.63 8.14 -3.08
N GLU A 102 -2.46 7.98 -2.48
CA GLU A 102 -1.94 6.67 -2.07
C GLU A 102 -2.88 6.01 -1.05
N ILE A 103 -3.36 4.82 -1.39
CA ILE A 103 -4.09 3.94 -0.48
C ILE A 103 -3.08 3.18 0.38
N THR A 104 -2.15 2.50 -0.29
CA THR A 104 -1.08 1.73 0.33
C THR A 104 0.05 1.46 -0.66
N GLU A 105 1.19 1.08 -0.14
CA GLU A 105 2.36 0.58 -0.85
C GLU A 105 2.62 -0.86 -0.39
N ILE A 106 2.92 -1.75 -1.32
CA ILE A 106 3.21 -3.16 -1.05
C ILE A 106 4.59 -3.45 -1.59
N GLU A 107 5.49 -3.84 -0.72
CA GLU A 107 6.86 -4.22 -1.05
C GLU A 107 6.94 -5.73 -1.17
N PHE A 108 7.60 -6.19 -2.23
CA PHE A 108 7.93 -7.58 -2.47
C PHE A 108 9.45 -7.73 -2.32
N THR A 109 9.84 -8.44 -1.27
CA THR A 109 11.23 -8.69 -0.94
C THR A 109 11.52 -10.16 -1.14
N ASP A 110 11.92 -10.55 -2.33
CA ASP A 110 12.48 -11.89 -2.47
C ASP A 110 13.77 -11.85 -3.30
N ASN A 111 14.78 -12.59 -2.82
CA ASN A 111 16.11 -12.71 -3.43
C ASN A 111 16.10 -13.37 -4.83
N ASN A 112 14.94 -13.48 -5.46
CA ASN A 112 14.72 -14.07 -6.76
C ASN A 112 13.65 -13.33 -7.57
N ILE A 113 13.95 -12.12 -8.04
CA ILE A 113 13.06 -11.32 -8.93
C ILE A 113 12.80 -12.02 -10.28
N SER A 114 13.62 -12.97 -10.66
CA SER A 114 13.27 -13.92 -11.74
C SER A 114 12.02 -14.77 -11.43
N LYS A 115 11.44 -14.65 -10.22
CA LYS A 115 10.22 -15.35 -9.76
C LYS A 115 9.04 -14.43 -9.42
N VAL A 116 8.87 -13.29 -10.09
CA VAL A 116 7.60 -12.50 -9.98
C VAL A 116 6.38 -13.37 -10.29
N THR A 117 6.58 -14.55 -10.86
CA THR A 117 5.52 -15.56 -11.01
C THR A 117 4.99 -16.07 -9.67
N ALA A 118 5.79 -16.05 -8.59
CA ALA A 118 5.36 -16.48 -7.26
C ALA A 118 4.53 -15.41 -6.52
N GLU A 119 4.65 -14.15 -6.92
CA GLU A 119 3.99 -13.00 -6.27
C GLU A 119 2.63 -12.63 -6.90
N ILE A 120 2.29 -13.21 -8.06
CA ILE A 120 1.02 -12.95 -8.74
C ILE A 120 -0.20 -13.15 -7.83
N PRO A 121 -0.30 -14.22 -7.02
CA PRO A 121 -1.41 -14.38 -6.08
C PRO A 121 -1.49 -13.26 -5.03
N GLU A 122 -0.36 -12.77 -4.55
CA GLU A 122 -0.29 -11.70 -3.56
C GLU A 122 -0.69 -10.35 -4.18
N ILE A 123 -0.26 -10.08 -5.41
CA ILE A 123 -0.69 -8.92 -6.18
C ILE A 123 -2.21 -8.96 -6.40
N ALA A 124 -2.76 -10.10 -6.84
CA ALA A 124 -4.20 -10.27 -7.03
C ALA A 124 -4.97 -10.05 -5.73
N LYS A 125 -4.49 -10.62 -4.62
CA LYS A 125 -5.07 -10.43 -3.28
C LYS A 125 -5.07 -8.95 -2.87
N ALA A 126 -3.97 -8.26 -3.10
CA ALA A 126 -3.84 -6.84 -2.79
C ALA A 126 -4.84 -5.98 -3.58
N LEU A 127 -4.95 -6.21 -4.89
CA LEU A 127 -5.91 -5.52 -5.75
C LEU A 127 -7.36 -5.80 -5.33
N ALA A 128 -7.69 -7.05 -4.97
CA ALA A 128 -9.01 -7.43 -4.49
C ALA A 128 -9.39 -6.77 -3.15
N ILE A 129 -8.43 -6.67 -2.22
CA ILE A 129 -8.65 -6.08 -0.88
C ILE A 129 -8.77 -4.56 -0.97
N HIS A 130 -7.80 -3.90 -1.63
CA HIS A 130 -7.68 -2.44 -1.61
C HIS A 130 -8.51 -1.75 -2.69
N LYS A 131 -8.93 -2.48 -3.74
CA LYS A 131 -9.74 -1.98 -4.87
C LYS A 131 -9.24 -0.62 -5.38
N PRO A 132 -7.95 -0.51 -5.75
CA PRO A 132 -7.41 0.75 -6.21
C PRO A 132 -8.02 1.15 -7.55
N ALA A 133 -8.14 2.46 -7.79
CA ALA A 133 -8.49 2.97 -9.11
C ALA A 133 -7.27 2.89 -10.06
N TYR A 134 -6.08 3.14 -9.51
CA TYR A 134 -4.83 3.14 -10.26
C TYR A 134 -3.74 2.37 -9.52
N THR A 135 -2.86 1.76 -10.29
CA THR A 135 -1.70 1.01 -9.81
C THR A 135 -0.44 1.50 -10.51
N ILE A 136 0.65 1.64 -9.77
CA ILE A 136 1.99 1.90 -10.29
C ILE A 136 2.89 0.78 -9.82
N ALA A 137 3.68 0.21 -10.74
CA ALA A 137 4.75 -0.71 -10.44
C ALA A 137 6.07 0.05 -10.41
N VAL A 138 6.93 -0.23 -9.44
CA VAL A 138 8.28 0.35 -9.36
C VAL A 138 9.24 -0.73 -8.92
N HIS A 139 10.40 -0.84 -9.58
CA HIS A 139 11.50 -1.65 -9.09
C HIS A 139 12.85 -0.98 -9.38
N ASN A 140 13.89 -1.41 -8.67
CA ASN A 140 15.23 -0.93 -8.88
C ASN A 140 16.10 -1.99 -9.55
N HIS A 141 17.07 -1.54 -10.33
CA HIS A 141 18.13 -2.39 -10.89
C HIS A 141 19.47 -2.06 -10.24
N PRO A 142 19.92 -2.79 -9.20
CA PRO A 142 21.21 -2.55 -8.56
C PRO A 142 22.42 -2.63 -9.50
N SER A 143 22.28 -3.38 -10.60
CA SER A 143 23.29 -3.47 -11.66
C SER A 143 23.58 -2.14 -12.37
N GLY A 144 22.68 -1.14 -12.24
CA GLY A 144 22.81 0.17 -12.86
C GLY A 144 22.19 0.30 -14.26
N LEU A 145 21.76 -0.81 -14.87
CA LEU A 145 21.12 -0.81 -16.17
C LEU A 145 19.60 -0.60 -16.00
N ILE A 146 19.08 0.58 -16.37
CA ILE A 146 17.66 0.90 -16.24
C ILE A 146 16.80 0.44 -17.43
N THR A 147 17.41 -0.14 -18.46
CA THR A 147 16.67 -0.70 -19.60
C THR A 147 15.90 -1.93 -19.17
N PRO A 148 14.59 -2.03 -19.47
CA PRO A 148 13.79 -3.19 -19.13
C PRO A 148 14.33 -4.48 -19.76
N SER A 149 14.29 -5.55 -18.98
CA SER A 149 14.51 -6.91 -19.47
C SER A 149 13.22 -7.52 -20.03
N ASN A 150 13.32 -8.67 -20.70
CA ASN A 150 12.14 -9.44 -21.11
C ASN A 150 11.30 -9.91 -19.90
N ALA A 151 11.95 -10.18 -18.78
CA ALA A 151 11.25 -10.56 -17.54
C ALA A 151 10.39 -9.41 -17.00
N ASP A 152 10.89 -8.16 -17.08
CA ASP A 152 10.14 -6.96 -16.67
C ASP A 152 8.91 -6.76 -17.54
N ASP A 153 9.02 -7.02 -18.86
CA ASP A 153 7.88 -6.94 -19.77
C ASP A 153 6.81 -7.97 -19.44
N ILE A 154 7.23 -9.23 -19.21
CA ILE A 154 6.32 -10.31 -18.83
C ILE A 154 5.61 -9.97 -17.51
N THR A 155 6.36 -9.45 -16.54
CA THR A 155 5.82 -8.99 -15.25
C THR A 155 4.81 -7.87 -15.44
N THR A 156 5.16 -6.86 -16.24
CA THR A 156 4.29 -5.73 -16.55
C THR A 156 2.99 -6.19 -17.21
N LYS A 157 3.07 -7.13 -18.17
CA LYS A 157 1.89 -7.75 -18.82
C LYS A 157 0.98 -8.44 -17.80
N LYS A 158 1.55 -9.24 -16.88
CA LYS A 158 0.79 -9.93 -15.83
C LYS A 158 0.10 -8.96 -14.88
N ILE A 159 0.81 -7.94 -14.42
CA ILE A 159 0.25 -6.92 -13.53
C ILE A 159 -0.88 -6.15 -14.24
N LYS A 160 -0.68 -5.77 -15.50
CA LYS A 160 -1.71 -5.11 -16.30
C LYS A 160 -2.98 -5.95 -16.40
N LEU A 161 -2.86 -7.25 -16.69
CA LEU A 161 -3.99 -8.16 -16.76
C LEU A 161 -4.71 -8.29 -15.41
N LEU A 162 -3.96 -8.39 -14.30
CA LEU A 162 -4.56 -8.41 -12.96
C LEU A 162 -5.27 -7.10 -12.64
N CYS A 163 -4.69 -5.95 -12.99
CA CYS A 163 -5.37 -4.66 -12.85
C CYS A 163 -6.70 -4.63 -13.59
N ASP A 164 -6.72 -5.09 -14.84
CA ASP A 164 -7.96 -5.12 -15.64
C ASP A 164 -9.04 -5.98 -14.99
N VAL A 165 -8.67 -7.18 -14.51
CA VAL A 165 -9.61 -8.10 -13.84
C VAL A 165 -10.20 -7.47 -12.58
N HIS A 166 -9.40 -6.68 -11.85
CA HIS A 166 -9.82 -6.04 -10.60
C HIS A 166 -10.36 -4.60 -10.78
N GLY A 167 -10.52 -4.13 -12.03
CA GLY A 167 -11.04 -2.78 -12.31
C GLY A 167 -10.09 -1.65 -11.94
N SER A 168 -8.79 -1.93 -11.86
CA SER A 168 -7.72 -0.96 -11.69
C SER A 168 -7.07 -0.62 -13.02
N VAL A 169 -6.36 0.50 -13.11
CA VAL A 169 -5.56 0.87 -14.27
C VAL A 169 -4.08 0.89 -13.89
N LEU A 170 -3.27 0.06 -14.55
CA LEU A 170 -1.81 0.20 -14.48
C LEU A 170 -1.40 1.46 -15.23
N ILE A 171 -1.00 2.51 -14.49
CA ILE A 171 -0.66 3.82 -15.10
C ILE A 171 0.80 3.94 -15.48
N ASP A 172 1.70 3.26 -14.77
CA ASP A 172 3.12 3.18 -15.16
C ASP A 172 3.81 1.98 -14.54
N HIS A 173 4.93 1.58 -15.13
CA HIS A 173 5.95 0.75 -14.53
C HIS A 173 7.27 1.51 -14.62
N VAL A 174 7.91 1.71 -13.48
CA VAL A 174 9.10 2.56 -13.35
C VAL A 174 10.28 1.73 -12.88
N ILE A 175 11.40 1.81 -13.62
CA ILE A 175 12.67 1.18 -13.23
C ILE A 175 13.61 2.26 -12.75
N VAL A 176 14.26 2.06 -11.60
CA VAL A 176 15.10 3.06 -10.96
C VAL A 176 16.50 2.54 -10.69
N TYR A 177 17.49 3.39 -10.92
CA TYR A 177 18.85 3.23 -10.40
C TYR A 177 19.39 4.58 -9.97
N LYS A 178 19.60 4.78 -8.67
CA LYS A 178 20.00 6.07 -8.09
C LYS A 178 19.05 7.18 -8.56
N LYS A 179 19.55 8.14 -9.36
CA LYS A 179 18.74 9.24 -9.92
C LYS A 179 18.26 9.01 -11.34
N LYS A 180 18.61 7.86 -11.95
CA LYS A 180 18.16 7.49 -13.29
C LYS A 180 16.84 6.75 -13.20
N VAL A 181 15.92 7.05 -14.10
CA VAL A 181 14.57 6.47 -14.12
C VAL A 181 14.20 6.14 -15.55
N PHE A 182 13.65 4.94 -15.74
CA PHE A 182 12.97 4.52 -16.96
C PHE A 182 11.47 4.42 -16.65
N SER A 183 10.62 4.99 -17.49
CA SER A 183 9.17 4.90 -17.39
C SER A 183 8.63 4.19 -18.62
N TYR A 184 7.85 3.14 -18.40
CA TYR A 184 7.15 2.42 -19.46
C TYR A 184 6.12 3.28 -20.16
N TYR A 185 5.47 4.18 -19.42
CA TYR A 185 4.50 5.09 -19.99
C TYR A 185 5.17 6.13 -20.90
N GLU A 186 6.20 6.83 -20.44
CA GLU A 186 6.87 7.88 -21.23
C GLU A 186 7.52 7.37 -22.50
N THR A 187 8.06 6.13 -22.45
CA THR A 187 8.70 5.51 -23.60
C THR A 187 7.71 4.88 -24.58
N GLY A 188 6.40 4.89 -24.28
CA GLY A 188 5.38 4.20 -25.08
C GLY A 188 5.39 2.68 -24.96
N ARG A 189 6.29 2.10 -24.13
CA ARG A 189 6.39 0.65 -23.94
C ARG A 189 5.15 0.08 -23.26
N LEU A 190 4.54 0.85 -22.34
CA LEU A 190 3.29 0.46 -21.70
C LEU A 190 2.14 0.35 -22.69
N ASP A 191 2.07 1.20 -23.71
CA ASP A 191 1.02 1.15 -24.72
C ASP A 191 1.18 -0.08 -25.63
N THR A 192 2.41 -0.49 -25.93
CA THR A 192 2.68 -1.76 -26.62
C THR A 192 2.17 -2.94 -25.78
N ILE A 193 2.50 -2.97 -24.49
CA ILE A 193 2.05 -4.02 -23.57
C ILE A 193 0.52 -4.03 -23.45
N ARG A 194 -0.12 -2.86 -23.38
CA ARG A 194 -1.59 -2.76 -23.32
C ARG A 194 -2.28 -3.37 -24.54
N LYS A 195 -1.73 -3.16 -25.74
CA LYS A 195 -2.25 -3.75 -26.98
C LYS A 195 -2.08 -5.27 -27.02
N GLU A 196 -0.92 -5.78 -26.60
CA GLU A 196 -0.60 -7.20 -26.58
C GLU A 196 -1.34 -7.99 -25.48
N ALA A 197 -1.64 -7.34 -24.36
CA ALA A 197 -2.26 -7.93 -23.18
C ALA A 197 -3.69 -7.45 -22.97
N ASP A 198 -4.46 -7.23 -24.04
CA ASP A 198 -5.88 -6.90 -23.92
C ASP A 198 -6.68 -8.18 -23.70
N LEU A 199 -7.35 -8.27 -22.54
CA LEU A 199 -8.23 -9.39 -22.19
C LEU A 199 -9.31 -9.63 -23.25
N LYS A 200 -9.83 -8.58 -23.86
CA LYS A 200 -10.85 -8.71 -24.94
C LYS A 200 -10.28 -9.37 -26.19
N VAL A 201 -9.01 -9.13 -26.51
CA VAL A 201 -8.32 -9.76 -27.63
C VAL A 201 -7.99 -11.23 -27.29
N ILE A 202 -7.51 -11.49 -26.09
CA ILE A 202 -7.18 -12.84 -25.61
C ILE A 202 -8.44 -13.72 -25.57
N LEU A 203 -9.56 -13.20 -25.05
CA LEU A 203 -10.82 -13.95 -24.96
C LEU A 203 -11.48 -14.16 -26.34
N LYS A 204 -11.31 -13.24 -27.30
CA LYS A 204 -11.80 -13.42 -28.69
C LYS A 204 -10.97 -14.41 -29.49
N GLY A 205 -9.65 -14.46 -29.27
CA GLY A 205 -8.76 -15.40 -29.98
C GLY A 205 -8.94 -16.87 -29.56
N GLN A 206 -9.68 -17.15 -28.48
CA GLN A 206 -10.06 -18.53 -28.09
C GLN A 206 -11.37 -19.01 -28.70
N GLY A 207 -12.11 -18.13 -29.39
CA GLY A 207 -13.41 -18.46 -30.00
C GLY A 207 -13.36 -19.15 -31.36
N ASP A 208 -12.20 -19.22 -32.01
CA ASP A 208 -12.04 -19.78 -33.35
C ASP A 208 -11.61 -21.27 -33.35
N TYR A 209 -11.66 -21.96 -32.20
CA TYR A 209 -11.30 -23.37 -32.04
C TYR A 209 -12.41 -24.24 -31.41
N LEU A 210 -13.68 -23.86 -31.58
CA LEU A 210 -14.84 -24.72 -31.25
C LEU A 210 -15.70 -24.94 -32.47
#